data_ace294d2cad8f0bc85a6860e70c14b0c
#
_entry.id   ace294d2cad8f0bc85a6860e70c14b0c
#
_cell.length_a   1.000
_cell.length_b   1.000
_cell.length_c   1.000
_cell.angle_alpha   90.00
_cell.angle_beta   90.00
_cell.angle_gamma   90.00
#
_symmetry.space_group_name_H-M   'P 1'
#
loop_
_entity.id
_entity.type
_entity.pdbx_description
1 polymer ?
#
loop_
_entity_poly.entity_id
_entity_poly.type
_entity_poly.pdbx_seq_one_letter_code
_entity_poly.pdbx_strand_id
1 'polypeptide(L)'
;LADPIKLKDQENAENLEVTKARIKVKNLSHHYGLKKGGLNKLSVTFKENEKVGLVGRSGAGKSTLLKLILRFYDVEAGAICIDGQDISKITQVSLHKNIGVVQQDSSLLYRSIRENICYGKSDATKKEIIAAAKKANAHDFILNLQDESGRKGYDAHVGERGIKLSGGQRQRITLARVILKNAPILLLDEATSALDSEIENQIQDTLKNMMKGKTVIAIAHRLSTIAQMDRILVLDNGKII
;
A
#
# COMPACT_ATOMS: atom_id res chain seq x y z
N LEU A 1 25.74 8.50 -2.03
CA LEU A 1 25.01 9.33 -3.00
C LEU A 1 23.98 8.40 -3.63
N ALA A 2 22.67 8.63 -3.35
CA ALA A 2 21.60 7.86 -3.96
C ALA A 2 21.57 8.20 -5.46
N ASP A 3 21.49 7.18 -6.31
CA ASP A 3 21.26 7.37 -7.73
C ASP A 3 20.01 8.21 -7.93
N PRO A 4 20.03 9.21 -8.83
CA PRO A 4 18.86 10.03 -9.08
C PRO A 4 17.72 9.13 -9.58
N ILE A 5 16.51 9.39 -9.07
CA ILE A 5 15.29 8.69 -9.52
C ILE A 5 15.19 8.88 -11.03
N LYS A 6 15.46 7.82 -11.80
CA LYS A 6 15.48 7.85 -13.27
C LYS A 6 14.08 7.86 -13.90
N LEU A 7 13.05 7.60 -13.11
CA LEU A 7 11.67 7.58 -13.57
C LEU A 7 11.10 8.98 -13.65
N LYS A 8 10.88 9.44 -14.89
CA LYS A 8 10.18 10.70 -15.19
C LYS A 8 8.87 10.37 -15.88
N ASP A 9 7.85 11.19 -15.65
CA ASP A 9 6.64 11.14 -16.45
C ASP A 9 6.98 11.56 -17.89
N GLN A 10 6.27 10.95 -18.87
CA GLN A 10 6.38 11.36 -20.27
C GLN A 10 5.82 12.77 -20.44
N GLU A 11 6.30 13.52 -21.43
CA GLU A 11 5.84 14.91 -21.68
C GLU A 11 4.32 15.01 -21.88
N ASN A 12 3.71 13.96 -22.47
CA ASN A 12 2.27 13.87 -22.72
C ASN A 12 1.57 12.91 -21.75
N ALA A 13 2.10 12.73 -20.53
CA ALA A 13 1.47 11.86 -19.54
C ALA A 13 0.12 12.43 -19.08
N GLU A 14 -0.91 11.61 -19.13
CA GLU A 14 -2.27 11.96 -18.74
C GLU A 14 -2.55 11.62 -17.27
N ASN A 15 -3.64 12.13 -16.71
CA ASN A 15 -4.08 11.70 -15.39
C ASN A 15 -4.87 10.40 -15.49
N LEU A 16 -4.64 9.50 -14.53
CA LEU A 16 -5.36 8.24 -14.44
C LEU A 16 -6.83 8.49 -14.04
N GLU A 17 -7.76 8.04 -14.86
CA GLU A 17 -9.19 8.01 -14.57
C GLU A 17 -9.61 6.60 -14.17
N VAL A 18 -9.93 6.40 -12.88
CA VAL A 18 -10.35 5.09 -12.37
C VAL A 18 -11.87 5.03 -12.27
N THR A 19 -12.46 4.07 -12.99
CA THR A 19 -13.91 3.80 -12.98
C THR A 19 -14.27 2.46 -12.34
N LYS A 20 -13.52 1.41 -12.67
CA LYS A 20 -13.73 0.03 -12.22
C LYS A 20 -12.55 -0.52 -11.40
N ALA A 21 -11.45 0.20 -11.37
CA ALA A 21 -10.21 -0.24 -10.73
C ALA A 21 -9.73 -1.63 -11.20
N ARG A 22 -10.00 -1.98 -12.48
CA ARG A 22 -9.55 -3.23 -13.10
C ARG A 22 -8.10 -3.10 -13.51
N ILE A 23 -7.25 -4.03 -13.04
CA ILE A 23 -5.83 -4.04 -13.40
C ILE A 23 -5.56 -5.20 -14.36
N LYS A 24 -4.90 -4.93 -15.49
CA LYS A 24 -4.51 -5.94 -16.47
C LYS A 24 -3.00 -5.88 -16.69
N VAL A 25 -2.34 -6.98 -16.39
CA VAL A 25 -0.91 -7.20 -16.66
C VAL A 25 -0.79 -8.09 -17.89
N LYS A 26 0.04 -7.68 -18.88
CA LYS A 26 0.21 -8.39 -20.15
C LYS A 26 1.67 -8.68 -20.39
N ASN A 27 2.05 -9.96 -20.48
CA ASN A 27 3.40 -10.43 -20.83
C ASN A 27 4.53 -9.68 -20.11
N LEU A 28 4.29 -9.37 -18.83
CA LEU A 28 5.17 -8.53 -18.03
C LEU A 28 6.48 -9.25 -17.73
N SER A 29 7.59 -8.62 -18.11
CA SER A 29 8.94 -9.07 -17.75
C SER A 29 9.72 -7.92 -17.11
N HIS A 30 10.42 -8.22 -16.01
CA HIS A 30 11.31 -7.29 -15.33
C HIS A 30 12.31 -8.05 -14.48
N HIS A 31 13.57 -7.66 -14.52
CA HIS A 31 14.66 -8.28 -13.77
C HIS A 31 15.45 -7.21 -13.02
N TYR A 32 16.05 -7.60 -11.89
CA TYR A 32 16.98 -6.76 -11.16
C TYR A 32 18.43 -7.09 -11.55
N GLY A 33 19.18 -6.09 -12.06
CA GLY A 33 20.61 -6.23 -12.34
C GLY A 33 20.93 -7.35 -13.35
N LEU A 34 21.74 -8.33 -12.93
CA LEU A 34 22.26 -9.42 -13.81
C LEU A 34 21.21 -10.47 -14.23
N LYS A 35 19.98 -10.09 -14.45
CA LYS A 35 18.87 -10.98 -14.91
C LYS A 35 18.57 -12.17 -14.00
N LYS A 36 18.88 -12.06 -12.69
CA LYS A 36 18.51 -13.06 -11.69
C LYS A 36 17.31 -12.58 -10.89
N GLY A 37 16.25 -13.41 -10.83
CA GLY A 37 14.98 -13.08 -10.15
C GLY A 37 14.12 -12.12 -10.99
N GLY A 38 12.95 -11.75 -10.47
CA GLY A 38 12.01 -10.83 -11.11
C GLY A 38 10.80 -11.54 -11.69
N LEU A 39 10.25 -11.02 -12.80
CA LEU A 39 9.05 -11.54 -13.46
C LEU A 39 9.37 -11.94 -14.90
N ASN A 40 8.74 -13.02 -15.39
CA ASN A 40 8.99 -13.57 -16.71
C ASN A 40 7.67 -13.84 -17.46
N LYS A 41 7.32 -12.97 -18.42
CA LYS A 41 6.12 -13.04 -19.26
C LYS A 41 4.83 -13.27 -18.47
N LEU A 42 4.72 -12.66 -17.28
CA LEU A 42 3.57 -12.79 -16.39
C LEU A 42 2.38 -12.06 -17.00
N SER A 43 1.24 -12.77 -17.10
CA SER A 43 -0.03 -12.19 -17.53
C SER A 43 -1.12 -12.52 -16.54
N VAL A 44 -1.84 -11.50 -16.06
CA VAL A 44 -2.94 -11.65 -15.10
C VAL A 44 -3.90 -10.48 -15.20
N THR A 45 -5.17 -10.74 -14.88
CA THR A 45 -6.18 -9.69 -14.72
C THR A 45 -6.74 -9.76 -13.30
N PHE A 46 -6.74 -8.62 -12.62
CA PHE A 46 -7.46 -8.39 -11.37
C PHE A 46 -8.76 -7.68 -11.73
N LYS A 47 -9.89 -8.30 -11.37
CA LYS A 47 -11.22 -7.77 -11.70
C LYS A 47 -11.60 -6.64 -10.73
N GLU A 48 -12.58 -5.86 -11.11
CA GLU A 48 -13.22 -4.86 -10.25
C GLU A 48 -13.66 -5.49 -8.92
N ASN A 49 -13.32 -4.84 -7.80
CA ASN A 49 -13.65 -5.26 -6.44
C ASN A 49 -13.16 -6.67 -6.04
N GLU A 50 -12.29 -7.28 -6.83
CA GLU A 50 -11.71 -8.60 -6.54
C GLU A 50 -10.57 -8.46 -5.53
N LYS A 51 -10.54 -9.36 -4.54
CA LYS A 51 -9.44 -9.50 -3.57
C LYS A 51 -8.59 -10.69 -3.96
N VAL A 52 -7.35 -10.43 -4.35
CA VAL A 52 -6.43 -11.47 -4.82
C VAL A 52 -5.23 -11.58 -3.89
N GLY A 53 -5.02 -12.78 -3.36
CA GLY A 53 -3.85 -13.13 -2.58
C GLY A 53 -2.70 -13.59 -3.47
N LEU A 54 -1.51 -13.04 -3.27
CA LEU A 54 -0.26 -13.50 -3.90
C LEU A 54 0.49 -14.36 -2.89
N VAL A 55 0.72 -15.62 -3.22
CA VAL A 55 1.51 -16.56 -2.41
C VAL A 55 2.69 -17.09 -3.23
N GLY A 56 3.72 -17.57 -2.56
CA GLY A 56 4.92 -18.11 -3.19
C GLY A 56 6.16 -17.93 -2.33
N ARG A 57 7.25 -18.60 -2.66
CA ARG A 57 8.51 -18.53 -1.93
C ARG A 57 9.10 -17.12 -1.94
N SER A 58 10.02 -16.84 -1.01
CA SER A 58 10.82 -15.61 -1.06
C SER A 58 11.56 -15.54 -2.41
N GLY A 59 11.61 -14.36 -3.03
CA GLY A 59 12.20 -14.19 -4.36
C GLY A 59 11.32 -14.59 -5.54
N ALA A 60 10.10 -15.12 -5.35
CA ALA A 60 9.21 -15.53 -6.43
C ALA A 60 8.69 -14.37 -7.32
N GLY A 61 8.92 -13.09 -6.92
CA GLY A 61 8.48 -11.93 -7.70
C GLY A 61 7.26 -11.18 -7.16
N LYS A 62 6.70 -11.59 -6.00
CA LYS A 62 5.49 -10.97 -5.41
C LYS A 62 5.63 -9.46 -5.19
N SER A 63 6.61 -9.04 -4.41
CA SER A 63 6.87 -7.61 -4.14
C SER A 63 7.32 -6.85 -5.38
N THR A 64 7.97 -7.54 -6.35
CA THR A 64 8.31 -6.97 -7.66
C THR A 64 7.04 -6.57 -8.42
N LEU A 65 6.03 -7.45 -8.45
CA LEU A 65 4.76 -7.14 -9.11
C LEU A 65 4.09 -5.90 -8.49
N LEU A 66 4.05 -5.79 -7.15
CA LEU A 66 3.49 -4.61 -6.48
C LEU A 66 4.26 -3.33 -6.83
N LYS A 67 5.61 -3.40 -6.81
CA LYS A 67 6.47 -2.25 -7.16
C LYS A 67 6.29 -1.80 -8.60
N LEU A 68 6.04 -2.72 -9.54
CA LEU A 68 5.77 -2.40 -10.94
C LEU A 68 4.36 -1.82 -11.14
N ILE A 69 3.35 -2.29 -10.41
CA ILE A 69 2.00 -1.68 -10.39
C ILE A 69 2.07 -0.25 -9.85
N LEU A 70 2.92 0.01 -8.85
CA LEU A 70 3.20 1.35 -8.33
C LEU A 70 4.08 2.19 -9.26
N ARG A 71 4.59 1.60 -10.34
CA ARG A 71 5.53 2.24 -11.26
C ARG A 71 6.75 2.83 -10.52
N PHE A 72 7.32 2.05 -9.58
CA PHE A 72 8.62 2.37 -8.99
C PHE A 72 9.77 2.01 -9.94
N TYR A 73 9.48 1.19 -10.95
CA TYR A 73 10.37 0.82 -12.06
C TYR A 73 9.55 0.77 -13.34
N ASP A 74 10.16 1.12 -14.47
CA ASP A 74 9.58 0.82 -15.77
C ASP A 74 9.74 -0.66 -16.10
N VAL A 75 8.80 -1.18 -16.86
CA VAL A 75 8.83 -2.58 -17.30
C VAL A 75 9.83 -2.77 -18.44
N GLU A 76 10.55 -3.90 -18.48
CA GLU A 76 11.44 -4.24 -19.60
C GLU A 76 10.65 -4.67 -20.83
N ALA A 77 9.55 -5.39 -20.59
CA ALA A 77 8.64 -5.84 -21.66
C ALA A 77 7.24 -6.05 -21.09
N GLY A 78 6.23 -5.95 -21.96
CA GLY A 78 4.82 -6.06 -21.60
C GLY A 78 4.22 -4.73 -21.19
N ALA A 79 3.05 -4.78 -20.55
CA ALA A 79 2.35 -3.60 -20.10
C ALA A 79 1.51 -3.87 -18.86
N ILE A 80 1.28 -2.84 -18.05
CA ILE A 80 0.31 -2.81 -16.96
C ILE A 80 -0.71 -1.72 -17.27
N CYS A 81 -1.99 -2.09 -17.31
CA CYS A 81 -3.07 -1.16 -17.58
C CYS A 81 -4.06 -1.15 -16.42
N ILE A 82 -4.54 0.04 -16.06
CA ILE A 82 -5.65 0.23 -15.12
C ILE A 82 -6.83 0.82 -15.91
N ASP A 83 -7.97 0.14 -15.91
CA ASP A 83 -9.16 0.48 -16.71
C ASP A 83 -8.84 0.77 -18.18
N GLY A 84 -7.91 0.00 -18.77
CA GLY A 84 -7.47 0.13 -20.15
C GLY A 84 -6.35 1.15 -20.38
N GLN A 85 -6.04 2.01 -19.44
CA GLN A 85 -5.01 3.04 -19.51
C GLN A 85 -3.64 2.45 -19.11
N ASP A 86 -2.65 2.55 -19.99
CA ASP A 86 -1.28 2.09 -19.74
C ASP A 86 -0.60 3.00 -18.71
N ILE A 87 -0.18 2.45 -17.57
CA ILE A 87 0.42 3.22 -16.49
C ILE A 87 1.74 3.90 -16.86
N SER A 88 2.42 3.46 -17.93
CA SER A 88 3.63 4.13 -18.43
C SER A 88 3.35 5.50 -19.03
N LYS A 89 2.09 5.75 -19.47
CA LYS A 89 1.62 6.99 -20.07
C LYS A 89 0.84 7.88 -19.09
N ILE A 90 0.78 7.48 -17.83
CA ILE A 90 0.03 8.18 -16.77
C ILE A 90 1.00 8.90 -15.84
N THR A 91 0.60 10.07 -15.31
CA THR A 91 1.41 10.78 -14.30
C THR A 91 1.50 9.96 -13.02
N GLN A 92 2.70 9.88 -12.43
CA GLN A 92 2.93 9.15 -11.17
C GLN A 92 2.04 9.68 -10.04
N VAL A 93 1.81 10.99 -10.00
CA VAL A 93 0.96 11.63 -8.98
C VAL A 93 -0.47 11.11 -9.07
N SER A 94 -1.07 11.05 -10.27
CA SER A 94 -2.42 10.53 -10.44
C SER A 94 -2.51 9.03 -10.20
N LEU A 95 -1.51 8.27 -10.62
CA LEU A 95 -1.42 6.82 -10.36
C LEU A 95 -1.39 6.57 -8.85
N HIS A 96 -0.47 7.21 -8.14
CA HIS A 96 -0.33 7.02 -6.70
C HIS A 96 -1.55 7.52 -5.93
N LYS A 97 -2.25 8.57 -6.38
CA LYS A 97 -3.50 9.04 -5.77
C LYS A 97 -4.56 7.92 -5.72
N ASN A 98 -4.62 7.08 -6.74
CA ASN A 98 -5.62 6.02 -6.90
C ASN A 98 -5.21 4.66 -6.28
N ILE A 99 -4.02 4.55 -5.69
CA ILE A 99 -3.52 3.31 -5.06
C ILE A 99 -3.19 3.57 -3.60
N GLY A 100 -3.86 2.87 -2.69
CA GLY A 100 -3.50 2.78 -1.28
C GLY A 100 -2.51 1.65 -1.03
N VAL A 101 -1.47 1.88 -0.23
CA VAL A 101 -0.46 0.87 0.07
C VAL A 101 -0.32 0.70 1.57
N VAL A 102 -0.41 -0.54 2.04
CA VAL A 102 -0.02 -0.94 3.39
C VAL A 102 1.23 -1.79 3.27
N GLN A 103 2.35 -1.28 3.77
CA GLN A 103 3.64 -1.96 3.73
C GLN A 103 3.90 -2.74 5.02
N GLN A 104 4.77 -3.73 4.94
CA GLN A 104 5.27 -4.50 6.08
C GLN A 104 5.93 -3.60 7.13
N ASP A 105 6.75 -2.66 6.68
CA ASP A 105 7.35 -1.64 7.55
C ASP A 105 6.42 -0.43 7.68
N SER A 106 5.87 -0.26 8.88
CA SER A 106 4.98 0.85 9.23
C SER A 106 5.80 2.09 9.63
N SER A 107 6.70 2.53 8.76
CA SER A 107 7.50 3.74 9.01
C SER A 107 6.63 5.00 8.99
N LEU A 108 6.91 5.89 9.93
CA LEU A 108 6.26 7.19 10.03
C LEU A 108 7.27 8.30 9.76
N LEU A 109 6.78 9.40 9.21
CA LEU A 109 7.58 10.59 8.99
C LEU A 109 7.87 11.27 10.34
N TYR A 110 9.04 11.90 10.47
CA TYR A 110 9.41 12.73 11.63
C TYR A 110 8.61 14.02 11.67
N ARG A 111 7.30 13.88 11.85
CA ARG A 111 6.29 14.95 11.84
C ARG A 111 5.20 14.64 12.87
N SER A 112 4.21 15.52 12.99
CA SER A 112 3.07 15.28 13.85
C SER A 112 2.25 14.05 13.43
N ILE A 113 1.50 13.49 14.38
CA ILE A 113 0.55 12.39 14.09
C ILE A 113 -0.47 12.82 13.02
N ARG A 114 -0.96 14.05 13.10
CA ARG A 114 -1.86 14.66 12.11
C ARG A 114 -1.25 14.61 10.71
N GLU A 115 -0.04 15.12 10.53
CA GLU A 115 0.64 15.15 9.23
C GLU A 115 0.93 13.75 8.70
N ASN A 116 1.25 12.80 9.59
CA ASN A 116 1.41 11.40 9.20
C ASN A 116 0.12 10.80 8.63
N ILE A 117 -1.04 11.09 9.21
CA ILE A 117 -2.33 10.60 8.71
C ILE A 117 -2.70 11.34 7.42
N CYS A 118 -2.51 12.67 7.35
CA CYS A 118 -2.83 13.50 6.20
C CYS A 118 -1.94 13.24 4.97
N TYR A 119 -0.82 12.52 5.12
CA TYR A 119 0.11 12.28 4.01
C TYR A 119 -0.56 11.67 2.77
N GLY A 120 -1.64 10.92 2.94
CA GLY A 120 -2.43 10.36 1.83
C GLY A 120 -3.45 11.33 1.21
N LYS A 121 -3.81 12.43 1.91
CA LYS A 121 -4.81 13.42 1.52
C LYS A 121 -4.52 14.73 2.25
N SER A 122 -3.74 15.62 1.62
CA SER A 122 -3.23 16.85 2.24
C SER A 122 -4.29 17.91 2.58
N ASP A 123 -5.42 17.87 1.89
CA ASP A 123 -6.58 18.77 2.04
C ASP A 123 -7.63 18.22 3.03
N ALA A 124 -7.31 17.17 3.78
CA ALA A 124 -8.24 16.55 4.71
C ALA A 124 -8.58 17.46 5.90
N THR A 125 -9.86 17.55 6.20
CA THR A 125 -10.37 18.27 7.37
C THR A 125 -10.04 17.54 8.68
N LYS A 126 -10.02 18.27 9.80
CA LYS A 126 -9.84 17.68 11.14
C LYS A 126 -10.86 16.55 11.42
N LYS A 127 -12.10 16.72 10.96
CA LYS A 127 -13.17 15.71 11.12
C LYS A 127 -12.86 14.42 10.36
N GLU A 128 -12.37 14.52 9.13
CA GLU A 128 -11.99 13.35 8.30
C GLU A 128 -10.79 12.61 8.92
N ILE A 129 -9.80 13.34 9.44
CA ILE A 129 -8.62 12.75 10.10
C ILE A 129 -9.04 11.96 11.33
N ILE A 130 -9.88 12.54 12.19
CA ILE A 130 -10.39 11.87 13.40
C ILE A 130 -11.24 10.65 13.01
N ALA A 131 -12.09 10.76 11.99
CA ALA A 131 -12.90 9.65 11.52
C ALA A 131 -12.04 8.49 10.99
N ALA A 132 -10.97 8.79 10.23
CA ALA A 132 -10.02 7.78 9.76
C ALA A 132 -9.26 7.13 10.92
N ALA A 133 -8.81 7.91 11.91
CA ALA A 133 -8.14 7.40 13.09
C ALA A 133 -9.05 6.50 13.94
N LYS A 134 -10.35 6.84 14.10
CA LYS A 134 -11.34 5.99 14.77
C LYS A 134 -11.52 4.67 14.05
N LYS A 135 -11.67 4.69 12.71
CA LYS A 135 -11.79 3.46 11.89
C LYS A 135 -10.55 2.57 11.97
N ALA A 136 -9.38 3.15 12.22
CA ALA A 136 -8.13 2.44 12.40
C ALA A 136 -7.86 2.02 13.87
N ASN A 137 -8.80 2.22 14.79
CA ASN A 137 -8.62 2.01 16.23
C ASN A 137 -7.41 2.77 16.80
N ALA A 138 -7.12 3.96 16.24
CA ALA A 138 -5.98 4.78 16.62
C ALA A 138 -6.35 5.99 17.49
N HIS A 139 -7.61 6.44 17.46
CA HIS A 139 -8.04 7.69 18.06
C HIS A 139 -7.73 7.77 19.56
N ASP A 140 -8.13 6.74 20.32
CA ASP A 140 -8.08 6.79 21.78
C ASP A 140 -6.66 6.85 22.32
N PHE A 141 -5.74 6.04 21.76
CA PHE A 141 -4.35 6.13 22.19
C PHE A 141 -3.69 7.43 21.70
N ILE A 142 -4.07 7.97 20.52
CA ILE A 142 -3.53 9.25 20.04
C ILE A 142 -3.82 10.37 21.03
N LEU A 143 -5.02 10.44 21.61
CA LEU A 143 -5.39 11.48 22.57
C LEU A 143 -4.49 11.50 23.82
N ASN A 144 -3.94 10.34 24.19
CA ASN A 144 -3.07 10.18 25.36
C ASN A 144 -1.57 10.40 25.06
N LEU A 145 -1.22 10.71 23.81
CA LEU A 145 0.17 10.96 23.43
C LEU A 145 0.62 12.36 23.86
N GLN A 146 1.85 12.46 24.32
CA GLN A 146 2.53 13.72 24.56
C GLN A 146 4.02 13.54 24.22
N ASP A 147 4.59 14.47 23.46
CA ASP A 147 6.02 14.47 23.14
C ASP A 147 6.85 15.28 24.15
N GLU A 148 8.17 15.22 24.03
CA GLU A 148 9.11 15.90 24.93
C GLU A 148 8.96 17.43 24.90
N SER A 149 8.40 18.00 23.83
CA SER A 149 8.12 19.44 23.72
C SER A 149 6.75 19.82 24.31
N GLY A 150 6.02 18.87 24.92
CA GLY A 150 4.71 19.09 25.54
C GLY A 150 3.54 19.12 24.55
N ARG A 151 3.76 18.86 23.24
CA ARG A 151 2.68 18.77 22.24
C ARG A 151 1.85 17.51 22.48
N LYS A 152 0.53 17.61 22.38
CA LYS A 152 -0.39 16.53 22.76
C LYS A 152 -1.23 16.01 21.58
N GLY A 153 -1.63 14.76 21.68
CA GLY A 153 -2.58 14.13 20.78
C GLY A 153 -2.11 14.14 19.33
N TYR A 154 -2.95 14.64 18.44
CA TYR A 154 -2.66 14.71 17.01
C TYR A 154 -1.50 15.66 16.66
N ASP A 155 -1.15 16.59 17.52
CA ASP A 155 -0.06 17.55 17.29
C ASP A 155 1.28 17.07 17.87
N ALA A 156 1.28 15.95 18.61
CA ALA A 156 2.48 15.31 19.09
C ALA A 156 3.31 14.77 17.91
N HIS A 157 4.64 14.98 17.94
CA HIS A 157 5.56 14.59 16.88
C HIS A 157 6.13 13.18 17.11
N VAL A 158 6.38 12.47 16.02
CA VAL A 158 7.09 11.18 15.99
C VAL A 158 8.56 11.45 15.63
N GLY A 159 9.50 10.71 16.21
CA GLY A 159 10.92 10.81 15.85
C GLY A 159 11.86 10.67 17.04
N GLU A 160 13.17 10.93 16.85
CA GLU A 160 14.21 10.75 17.89
C GLU A 160 13.98 11.63 19.11
N ARG A 161 13.45 12.85 18.92
CA ARG A 161 13.02 13.79 19.99
C ARG A 161 11.51 13.87 20.13
N GLY A 162 10.80 12.87 19.64
CA GLY A 162 9.35 12.76 19.69
C GLY A 162 8.90 11.50 20.41
N ILE A 163 7.65 11.09 20.15
CA ILE A 163 7.05 9.95 20.79
C ILE A 163 7.65 8.65 20.24
N LYS A 164 7.96 7.72 21.13
CA LYS A 164 8.25 6.33 20.79
C LYS A 164 6.94 5.55 20.74
N LEU A 165 6.52 5.17 19.56
CA LEU A 165 5.30 4.37 19.34
C LEU A 165 5.63 2.87 19.29
N SER A 166 4.71 2.04 19.81
CA SER A 166 4.80 0.58 19.61
C SER A 166 4.58 0.21 18.13
N GLY A 167 4.95 -1.01 17.74
CA GLY A 167 4.70 -1.51 16.38
C GLY A 167 3.23 -1.42 15.98
N GLY A 168 2.33 -1.86 16.87
CA GLY A 168 0.88 -1.79 16.64
C GLY A 168 0.32 -0.38 16.57
N GLN A 169 0.88 0.57 17.32
CA GLN A 169 0.50 1.99 17.24
C GLN A 169 0.92 2.59 15.90
N ARG A 170 2.16 2.35 15.45
CA ARG A 170 2.63 2.80 14.12
C ARG A 170 1.76 2.24 13.01
N GLN A 171 1.45 0.95 13.07
CA GLN A 171 0.62 0.29 12.06
C GLN A 171 -0.79 0.87 11.99
N ARG A 172 -1.45 1.13 13.15
CA ARG A 172 -2.77 1.76 13.17
C ARG A 172 -2.77 3.19 12.62
N ILE A 173 -1.72 3.97 12.85
CA ILE A 173 -1.55 5.30 12.22
C ILE A 173 -1.38 5.15 10.70
N THR A 174 -0.59 4.18 10.23
CA THR A 174 -0.43 3.90 8.80
C THR A 174 -1.75 3.46 8.16
N LEU A 175 -2.55 2.63 8.85
CA LEU A 175 -3.89 2.26 8.39
C LEU A 175 -4.83 3.48 8.33
N ALA A 176 -4.78 4.37 9.32
CA ALA A 176 -5.57 5.62 9.29
C ALA A 176 -5.22 6.48 8.07
N ARG A 177 -3.93 6.56 7.69
CA ARG A 177 -3.46 7.22 6.46
C ARG A 177 -4.11 6.64 5.21
N VAL A 178 -4.13 5.29 5.08
CA VAL A 178 -4.70 4.60 3.91
C VAL A 178 -6.23 4.70 3.89
N ILE A 179 -6.88 4.62 5.06
CA ILE A 179 -8.33 4.83 5.18
C ILE A 179 -8.71 6.26 4.76
N LEU A 180 -7.96 7.27 5.21
CA LEU A 180 -8.20 8.67 4.85
C LEU A 180 -8.06 8.90 3.34
N LYS A 181 -7.05 8.31 2.73
CA LYS A 181 -6.81 8.36 1.29
C LYS A 181 -7.97 7.77 0.48
N ASN A 182 -8.59 6.71 0.99
CA ASN A 182 -9.74 6.01 0.41
C ASN A 182 -9.59 5.65 -1.09
N ALA A 183 -8.41 5.25 -1.50
CA ALA A 183 -8.11 4.85 -2.88
C ALA A 183 -8.92 3.61 -3.32
N PRO A 184 -9.32 3.51 -4.61
CA PRO A 184 -10.10 2.37 -5.14
C PRO A 184 -9.27 1.09 -5.29
N ILE A 185 -7.95 1.19 -5.36
CA ILE A 185 -7.03 0.06 -5.44
C ILE A 185 -6.23 -0.02 -4.14
N LEU A 186 -6.09 -1.22 -3.57
CA LEU A 186 -5.27 -1.46 -2.38
C LEU A 186 -4.19 -2.51 -2.66
N LEU A 187 -2.96 -2.18 -2.32
CA LEU A 187 -1.84 -3.10 -2.30
C LEU A 187 -1.42 -3.34 -0.86
N LEU A 188 -1.44 -4.60 -0.43
CA LEU A 188 -1.10 -5.01 0.92
C LEU A 188 0.17 -5.88 0.87
N ASP A 189 1.25 -5.43 1.51
CA ASP A 189 2.50 -6.19 1.63
C ASP A 189 2.70 -6.58 3.10
N GLU A 190 2.40 -7.83 3.45
CA GLU A 190 2.55 -8.39 4.81
C GLU A 190 2.05 -7.49 5.96
N ALA A 191 0.83 -7.00 5.85
CA ALA A 191 0.28 -5.97 6.74
C ALA A 191 0.22 -6.30 8.25
N THR A 192 0.67 -7.49 8.70
CA THR A 192 0.52 -7.92 10.10
C THR A 192 1.68 -8.79 10.58
N SER A 193 2.86 -8.24 10.86
CA SER A 193 3.97 -8.99 11.47
C SER A 193 4.16 -8.60 12.96
N ALA A 194 4.35 -9.62 13.84
CA ALA A 194 4.82 -9.51 15.23
C ALA A 194 4.02 -8.55 16.15
N LEU A 195 2.71 -8.77 16.29
CA LEU A 195 1.84 -8.01 17.20
C LEU A 195 1.19 -8.93 18.25
N ASP A 196 0.80 -8.35 19.39
CA ASP A 196 -0.02 -9.01 20.39
C ASP A 196 -1.36 -9.43 19.78
N SER A 197 -1.89 -10.60 20.18
CA SER A 197 -3.07 -11.23 19.57
C SER A 197 -4.31 -10.33 19.54
N GLU A 198 -4.53 -9.51 20.56
CA GLU A 198 -5.70 -8.60 20.61
C GLU A 198 -5.56 -7.45 19.60
N ILE A 199 -4.38 -6.84 19.53
CA ILE A 199 -4.07 -5.76 18.57
C ILE A 199 -4.12 -6.31 17.14
N GLU A 200 -3.64 -7.54 16.93
CA GLU A 200 -3.71 -8.21 15.65
C GLU A 200 -5.15 -8.37 15.16
N ASN A 201 -6.06 -8.84 16.00
CA ASN A 201 -7.47 -8.98 15.65
C ASN A 201 -8.09 -7.64 15.25
N GLN A 202 -7.83 -6.57 16.00
CA GLN A 202 -8.31 -5.22 15.66
C GLN A 202 -7.79 -4.73 14.31
N ILE A 203 -6.53 -5.02 13.98
CA ILE A 203 -5.92 -4.68 12.70
C ILE A 203 -6.54 -5.51 11.56
N GLN A 204 -6.77 -6.80 11.77
CA GLN A 204 -7.42 -7.68 10.79
C GLN A 204 -8.84 -7.20 10.47
N ASP A 205 -9.63 -6.83 11.48
CA ASP A 205 -10.98 -6.29 11.27
C ASP A 205 -10.95 -4.95 10.52
N THR A 206 -9.98 -4.10 10.85
CA THR A 206 -9.74 -2.84 10.14
C THR A 206 -9.41 -3.09 8.68
N LEU A 207 -8.48 -4.00 8.37
CA LEU A 207 -8.12 -4.40 7.01
C LEU A 207 -9.32 -4.96 6.24
N LYS A 208 -10.09 -5.87 6.85
CA LYS A 208 -11.30 -6.45 6.27
C LYS A 208 -12.31 -5.37 5.86
N ASN A 209 -12.54 -4.39 6.73
CA ASN A 209 -13.46 -3.29 6.43
C ASN A 209 -12.90 -2.36 5.35
N MET A 210 -11.60 -2.12 5.33
CA MET A 210 -10.92 -1.27 4.35
C MET A 210 -10.94 -1.87 2.94
N MET A 211 -10.93 -3.20 2.82
CA MET A 211 -10.95 -3.92 1.55
C MET A 211 -12.33 -3.95 0.86
N LYS A 212 -13.43 -3.64 1.58
CA LYS A 212 -14.78 -3.69 1.02
C LYS A 212 -14.95 -2.73 -0.15
N GLY A 213 -15.47 -3.22 -1.30
CA GLY A 213 -15.71 -2.42 -2.50
C GLY A 213 -14.45 -1.89 -3.17
N LYS A 214 -13.31 -2.58 -3.02
CA LYS A 214 -12.04 -2.18 -3.62
C LYS A 214 -11.38 -3.35 -4.32
N THR A 215 -10.59 -3.05 -5.35
CA THR A 215 -9.69 -4.03 -5.96
C THR A 215 -8.45 -4.17 -5.08
N VAL A 216 -8.18 -5.38 -4.59
CA VAL A 216 -7.14 -5.64 -3.61
C VAL A 216 -6.14 -6.66 -4.14
N ILE A 217 -4.85 -6.36 -4.01
CA ILE A 217 -3.76 -7.31 -4.23
C ILE A 217 -2.96 -7.40 -2.94
N ALA A 218 -2.96 -8.58 -2.31
CA ALA A 218 -2.31 -8.79 -1.03
C ALA A 218 -1.21 -9.85 -1.14
N ILE A 219 0.01 -9.54 -0.72
CA ILE A 219 1.01 -10.56 -0.44
C ILE A 219 0.63 -11.19 0.90
N ALA A 220 0.19 -12.45 0.84
CA ALA A 220 -0.35 -13.14 1.99
C ALA A 220 0.63 -14.20 2.51
N HIS A 221 1.07 -14.01 3.75
CA HIS A 221 1.88 -14.98 4.49
C HIS A 221 1.09 -15.64 5.63
N ARG A 222 -0.10 -15.11 5.98
CA ARG A 222 -0.96 -15.65 7.03
C ARG A 222 -2.24 -16.23 6.47
N LEU A 223 -2.65 -17.36 7.05
CA LEU A 223 -3.91 -18.03 6.68
C LEU A 223 -5.13 -17.13 6.85
N SER A 224 -5.15 -16.28 7.88
CA SER A 224 -6.24 -15.32 8.14
C SER A 224 -6.40 -14.29 7.00
N THR A 225 -5.31 -13.88 6.38
CA THR A 225 -5.34 -12.99 5.20
C THR A 225 -5.81 -13.76 3.97
N ILE A 226 -5.28 -14.98 3.75
CA ILE A 226 -5.64 -15.84 2.62
C ILE A 226 -7.13 -16.15 2.62
N ALA A 227 -7.71 -16.46 3.78
CA ALA A 227 -9.13 -16.78 3.95
C ALA A 227 -10.09 -15.64 3.56
N GLN A 228 -9.59 -14.41 3.46
CA GLN A 228 -10.38 -13.24 3.06
C GLN A 228 -10.29 -12.93 1.56
N MET A 229 -9.49 -13.68 0.80
CA MET A 229 -9.28 -13.47 -0.62
C MET A 229 -10.30 -14.24 -1.46
N ASP A 230 -10.76 -13.61 -2.55
CA ASP A 230 -11.67 -14.23 -3.51
C ASP A 230 -10.91 -15.21 -4.44
N ARG A 231 -9.60 -14.95 -4.65
CA ARG A 231 -8.72 -15.79 -5.47
C ARG A 231 -7.28 -15.74 -4.94
N ILE A 232 -6.57 -16.85 -5.13
CA ILE A 232 -5.14 -16.96 -4.79
C ILE A 232 -4.37 -17.19 -6.08
N LEU A 233 -3.26 -16.48 -6.23
CA LEU A 233 -2.28 -16.67 -7.29
C LEU A 233 -0.98 -17.17 -6.67
N VAL A 234 -0.52 -18.30 -7.16
CA VAL A 234 0.76 -18.87 -6.75
C VAL A 234 1.83 -18.40 -7.72
N LEU A 235 2.83 -17.69 -7.19
CA LEU A 235 4.00 -17.28 -7.97
C LEU A 235 5.17 -18.20 -7.64
N ASP A 236 5.82 -18.67 -8.68
CA ASP A 236 7.09 -19.38 -8.61
C ASP A 236 8.02 -18.94 -9.76
N ASN A 237 9.27 -18.62 -9.41
CA ASN A 237 10.29 -18.19 -10.37
C ASN A 237 9.81 -17.13 -11.39
N GLY A 238 9.05 -16.13 -10.91
CA GLY A 238 8.54 -15.02 -11.71
C GLY A 238 7.36 -15.35 -12.62
N LYS A 239 6.71 -16.51 -12.45
CA LYS A 239 5.54 -16.96 -13.21
C LYS A 239 4.40 -17.31 -12.29
N ILE A 240 3.17 -17.28 -12.82
CA ILE A 240 1.98 -17.83 -12.14
C ILE A 240 1.90 -19.31 -12.52
N ILE A 241 1.70 -20.19 -11.50
CA ILE A 241 1.56 -21.64 -11.64
C ILE A 241 0.18 -22.09 -11.16
#